data_2d3aa09cdccc648ae3254d9a17359d5d
#
_entry.id   2d3aa09cdccc648ae3254d9a17359d5d
#
_cell.length_a   1.000
_cell.length_b   1.000
_cell.length_c   1.000
_cell.angle_alpha   90.00
_cell.angle_beta   90.00
_cell.angle_gamma   90.00
#
_symmetry.space_group_name_H-M   'P 1'
#
loop_
_entity.id
_entity.type
_entity.pdbx_description
1 polymer ?
#
loop_
_entity_poly.entity_id
_entity_poly.type
_entity_poly.pdbx_seq_one_letter_code
_entity_poly.pdbx_strand_id
1 'polypeptide(L)'
;MKKTKVVCTMGPNTNDRELMRKLIQNGMDVARFNFSHGDHAEHKKRMDMLKQLREEEHTNTAILLDTKGPEIRTGLLKGGKKVTLKAGNSFTLTVDEVEGDEKKVSISYEGLVEDVDVGKTILIDDGLIGLEVVGTSDREIHCVIVNGGELGERKGVNVPNVPVRLPAITQKDKEDLKFGVEQGIDFIAASFVRNAECILEIRAYLKELGAPYIPIIAKIENAEGIQNVDEIIRAADGIMVARGDLGVEIPAEEVPYLQKMMIQKCNSNFKTVITATQMLDSMIRNPRPTRAEVTDVANAVYDGTDAVMLSGETAQGKYPLEALQMMVHIIENTEQHLDYETMLEKAGGHLKTGVSSAIGYSSVLAAANLNAKCIITPSVSGATTRVVSNLRPRQEILGVTPNERTLRRMSIYWGVRPIKSLEFDTTEDICNGAVELAVVKQYVEPGDIVVLTAGIPSPNVKKERSGVSNMMRIATVE
;
A
#
# COMPACT_ATOMS: atom_id res chain seq x y z
N MET A 1 19.76 -8.02 -5.87
CA MET A 1 18.33 -8.13 -5.45
C MET A 1 17.79 -6.73 -5.24
N LYS A 2 16.65 -6.38 -5.85
CA LYS A 2 15.97 -5.13 -5.56
C LYS A 2 15.53 -5.06 -4.08
N LYS A 3 15.64 -3.90 -3.48
CA LYS A 3 15.23 -3.65 -2.08
C LYS A 3 13.81 -3.10 -2.00
N THR A 4 13.47 -2.14 -2.86
CA THR A 4 12.11 -1.62 -3.01
C THR A 4 11.22 -2.70 -3.58
N LYS A 5 10.06 -2.92 -2.97
CA LYS A 5 9.14 -4.00 -3.31
C LYS A 5 8.19 -3.61 -4.43
N VAL A 6 7.62 -4.60 -5.11
CA VAL A 6 6.66 -4.35 -6.19
C VAL A 6 5.33 -5.01 -5.87
N VAL A 7 4.28 -4.19 -5.86
CA VAL A 7 2.89 -4.61 -5.76
C VAL A 7 2.31 -4.68 -7.17
N CYS A 8 1.78 -5.84 -7.58
CA CYS A 8 1.10 -6.00 -8.86
C CYS A 8 -0.40 -6.23 -8.66
N THR A 9 -1.23 -5.50 -9.39
CA THR A 9 -2.67 -5.70 -9.36
C THR A 9 -3.06 -6.89 -10.21
N MET A 10 -3.83 -7.80 -9.60
CA MET A 10 -4.42 -8.97 -10.27
C MET A 10 -5.70 -8.58 -10.99
N GLY A 11 -5.89 -9.08 -12.19
CA GLY A 11 -7.04 -8.77 -13.03
C GLY A 11 -7.24 -9.82 -14.13
N PRO A 12 -7.94 -9.49 -15.23
CA PRO A 12 -8.21 -10.43 -16.32
C PRO A 12 -6.96 -11.11 -16.89
N ASN A 13 -5.85 -10.38 -17.03
CA ASN A 13 -4.58 -10.95 -17.54
C ASN A 13 -4.06 -12.08 -16.66
N THR A 14 -4.18 -11.94 -15.34
CA THR A 14 -3.67 -12.91 -14.37
C THR A 14 -4.59 -14.11 -14.14
N ASN A 15 -5.60 -14.30 -14.99
CA ASN A 15 -6.29 -15.59 -15.15
C ASN A 15 -5.39 -16.64 -15.85
N ASP A 16 -4.37 -16.18 -16.58
CA ASP A 16 -3.33 -17.02 -17.15
C ASP A 16 -2.32 -17.42 -16.06
N ARG A 17 -2.24 -18.73 -15.79
CA ARG A 17 -1.35 -19.31 -14.78
C ARG A 17 0.13 -19.07 -15.09
N GLU A 18 0.53 -19.18 -16.36
CA GLU A 18 1.92 -18.99 -16.77
C GLU A 18 2.35 -17.52 -16.66
N LEU A 19 1.46 -16.60 -16.97
CA LEU A 19 1.74 -15.19 -16.73
C LEU A 19 1.89 -14.90 -15.24
N MET A 20 1.00 -15.40 -14.38
CA MET A 20 1.10 -15.23 -12.93
C MET A 20 2.41 -15.81 -12.38
N ARG A 21 2.82 -17.01 -12.84
CA ARG A 21 4.12 -17.62 -12.54
C ARG A 21 5.28 -16.68 -12.92
N LYS A 22 5.27 -16.17 -14.16
CA LYS A 22 6.29 -15.23 -14.62
C LYS A 22 6.33 -13.94 -13.81
N LEU A 23 5.20 -13.40 -13.39
CA LEU A 23 5.17 -12.22 -12.52
C LEU A 23 5.85 -12.51 -11.17
N ILE A 24 5.58 -13.67 -10.55
CA ILE A 24 6.25 -14.10 -9.32
C ILE A 24 7.77 -14.20 -9.54
N GLN A 25 8.20 -14.90 -10.55
CA GLN A 25 9.63 -15.13 -10.87
C GLN A 25 10.38 -13.85 -11.23
N ASN A 26 9.67 -12.82 -11.76
CA ASN A 26 10.28 -11.56 -12.18
C ASN A 26 10.14 -10.44 -11.14
N GLY A 27 9.77 -10.76 -9.90
CA GLY A 27 9.90 -9.86 -8.76
C GLY A 27 8.62 -9.23 -8.24
N MET A 28 7.45 -9.83 -8.47
CA MET A 28 6.22 -9.49 -7.76
C MET A 28 6.34 -9.93 -6.31
N ASP A 29 6.36 -8.99 -5.37
CA ASP A 29 6.41 -9.26 -3.92
C ASP A 29 5.01 -9.37 -3.31
N VAL A 30 4.05 -8.59 -3.82
CA VAL A 30 2.66 -8.54 -3.32
C VAL A 30 1.68 -8.57 -4.48
N ALA A 31 0.70 -9.45 -4.41
CA ALA A 31 -0.43 -9.50 -5.32
C ALA A 31 -1.60 -8.72 -4.73
N ARG A 32 -2.01 -7.61 -5.38
CA ARG A 32 -3.15 -6.78 -4.98
C ARG A 32 -4.42 -7.24 -5.68
N PHE A 33 -5.47 -7.46 -4.91
CA PHE A 33 -6.81 -7.79 -5.38
C PHE A 33 -7.74 -6.60 -5.11
N ASN A 34 -8.17 -5.92 -6.19
CA ASN A 34 -9.02 -4.75 -6.09
C ASN A 34 -10.50 -5.15 -6.10
N PHE A 35 -11.17 -5.05 -4.95
CA PHE A 35 -12.57 -5.42 -4.76
C PHE A 35 -13.57 -4.36 -5.26
N SER A 36 -13.08 -3.27 -5.85
CA SER A 36 -13.93 -2.38 -6.67
C SER A 36 -14.40 -3.04 -7.97
N HIS A 37 -13.72 -4.11 -8.41
CA HIS A 37 -13.98 -4.82 -9.65
C HIS A 37 -14.03 -6.34 -9.42
N GLY A 38 -14.81 -7.04 -10.24
CA GLY A 38 -14.97 -8.48 -10.16
C GLY A 38 -15.86 -8.93 -9.00
N ASP A 39 -16.02 -10.24 -8.88
CA ASP A 39 -16.75 -10.87 -7.79
C ASP A 39 -15.87 -11.80 -6.94
N HIS A 40 -16.42 -12.32 -5.84
CA HIS A 40 -15.72 -13.21 -4.93
C HIS A 40 -15.22 -14.50 -5.60
N ALA A 41 -15.97 -15.03 -6.58
CA ALA A 41 -15.61 -16.27 -7.27
C ALA A 41 -14.37 -16.06 -8.17
N GLU A 42 -14.32 -14.94 -8.88
CA GLU A 42 -13.17 -14.54 -9.69
C GLU A 42 -11.94 -14.30 -8.83
N HIS A 43 -12.08 -13.55 -7.73
CA HIS A 43 -10.98 -13.29 -6.80
C HIS A 43 -10.48 -14.59 -6.17
N LYS A 44 -11.38 -15.47 -5.74
CA LYS A 44 -11.02 -16.78 -5.17
C LYS A 44 -10.19 -17.60 -6.14
N LYS A 45 -10.61 -17.71 -7.38
CA LYS A 45 -9.88 -18.47 -8.42
C LYS A 45 -8.44 -17.99 -8.58
N ARG A 46 -8.23 -16.66 -8.65
CA ARG A 46 -6.88 -16.07 -8.77
C ARG A 46 -6.07 -16.24 -7.48
N MET A 47 -6.69 -16.08 -6.30
CA MET A 47 -6.02 -16.30 -5.01
C MET A 47 -5.59 -17.75 -4.83
N ASP A 48 -6.43 -18.71 -5.17
CA ASP A 48 -6.10 -20.14 -5.07
C ASP A 48 -4.96 -20.50 -6.02
N MET A 49 -4.97 -19.96 -7.24
CA MET A 49 -3.87 -20.14 -8.20
C MET A 49 -2.56 -19.53 -7.68
N LEU A 50 -2.61 -18.32 -7.10
CA LEU A 50 -1.44 -17.69 -6.50
C LEU A 50 -0.86 -18.53 -5.35
N LYS A 51 -1.72 -19.07 -4.47
CA LYS A 51 -1.29 -19.92 -3.35
C LYS A 51 -0.57 -21.17 -3.84
N GLN A 52 -1.09 -21.83 -4.88
CA GLN A 52 -0.45 -22.99 -5.49
C GLN A 52 0.91 -22.62 -6.10
N LEU A 53 0.96 -21.55 -6.91
CA LEU A 53 2.20 -21.09 -7.53
C LEU A 53 3.23 -20.66 -6.49
N ARG A 54 2.83 -20.05 -5.39
CA ARG A 54 3.71 -19.69 -4.27
C ARG A 54 4.40 -20.91 -3.67
N GLU A 55 3.69 -22.03 -3.52
CA GLU A 55 4.26 -23.27 -3.04
C GLU A 55 5.22 -23.90 -4.06
N GLU A 56 4.83 -23.95 -5.33
CA GLU A 56 5.64 -24.49 -6.43
C GLU A 56 6.95 -23.71 -6.64
N GLU A 57 6.87 -22.37 -6.59
CA GLU A 57 8.02 -21.47 -6.81
C GLU A 57 8.81 -21.20 -5.51
N HIS A 58 8.40 -21.76 -4.37
CA HIS A 58 9.00 -21.52 -3.06
C HIS A 58 9.15 -20.03 -2.70
N THR A 59 8.11 -19.26 -2.99
CA THR A 59 8.09 -17.80 -2.77
C THR A 59 7.16 -17.42 -1.62
N ASN A 60 7.28 -16.16 -1.17
CA ASN A 60 6.49 -15.61 -0.08
C ASN A 60 5.58 -14.46 -0.55
N THR A 61 5.18 -14.47 -1.82
CA THR A 61 4.31 -13.41 -2.39
C THR A 61 3.05 -13.24 -1.55
N ALA A 62 2.85 -12.04 -1.00
CA ALA A 62 1.73 -11.74 -0.11
C ALA A 62 0.46 -11.42 -0.89
N ILE A 63 -0.70 -11.56 -0.22
CA ILE A 63 -2.02 -11.19 -0.75
C ILE A 63 -2.49 -9.90 -0.06
N LEU A 64 -2.74 -8.85 -0.84
CA LEU A 64 -3.31 -7.60 -0.38
C LEU A 64 -4.72 -7.44 -0.95
N LEU A 65 -5.73 -7.36 -0.07
CA LEU A 65 -7.10 -7.01 -0.41
C LEU A 65 -7.26 -5.50 -0.36
N ASP A 66 -7.67 -4.89 -1.47
CA ASP A 66 -7.94 -3.47 -1.57
C ASP A 66 -9.46 -3.27 -1.60
N THR A 67 -10.01 -2.61 -0.57
CA THR A 67 -11.45 -2.42 -0.42
C THR A 67 -11.99 -1.43 -1.44
N LYS A 68 -13.27 -1.55 -1.78
CA LYS A 68 -13.93 -0.55 -2.61
C LYS A 68 -14.01 0.79 -1.88
N GLY A 69 -14.38 0.76 -0.61
CA GLY A 69 -14.61 1.94 0.22
C GLY A 69 -15.91 2.68 -0.11
N PRO A 70 -16.21 3.71 0.68
CA PRO A 70 -17.41 4.51 0.51
C PRO A 70 -17.25 5.56 -0.60
N GLU A 71 -17.63 5.21 -1.82
CA GLU A 71 -17.63 6.11 -2.97
C GLU A 71 -18.99 6.77 -3.17
N ILE A 72 -18.96 8.04 -3.58
CA ILE A 72 -20.14 8.73 -4.13
C ILE A 72 -20.13 8.52 -5.65
N ARG A 73 -21.27 8.10 -6.21
CA ARG A 73 -21.37 7.87 -7.65
C ARG A 73 -22.65 8.47 -8.22
N THR A 74 -22.60 8.88 -9.49
CA THR A 74 -23.80 9.21 -10.26
C THR A 74 -24.63 7.96 -10.54
N GLY A 75 -25.92 8.15 -10.79
CA GLY A 75 -26.85 7.08 -11.17
C GLY A 75 -26.80 6.70 -12.65
N LEU A 76 -27.91 6.10 -13.10
CA LEU A 76 -28.11 5.68 -14.48
C LEU A 76 -28.56 6.85 -15.36
N LEU A 77 -28.37 6.71 -16.66
CA LEU A 77 -28.78 7.69 -17.67
C LEU A 77 -29.89 7.14 -18.57
N LYS A 78 -30.73 8.00 -19.12
CA LYS A 78 -31.81 7.62 -20.04
C LYS A 78 -31.29 6.79 -21.20
N GLY A 79 -31.78 5.57 -21.28
CA GLY A 79 -31.44 4.62 -22.34
C GLY A 79 -29.96 4.18 -22.32
N GLY A 80 -29.22 4.32 -21.19
CA GLY A 80 -27.83 3.90 -21.05
C GLY A 80 -26.83 4.68 -21.91
N LYS A 81 -27.22 5.84 -22.44
CA LYS A 81 -26.39 6.63 -23.35
C LYS A 81 -25.69 7.77 -22.61
N LYS A 82 -24.42 8.00 -22.94
CA LYS A 82 -23.71 9.17 -22.46
C LYS A 82 -24.43 10.48 -22.90
N VAL A 83 -24.35 11.49 -22.02
CA VAL A 83 -24.89 12.82 -22.27
C VAL A 83 -23.76 13.83 -22.27
N THR A 84 -23.86 14.85 -23.15
CA THR A 84 -22.85 15.92 -23.23
C THR A 84 -23.25 17.08 -22.34
N LEU A 85 -22.46 17.37 -21.32
CA LEU A 85 -22.61 18.52 -20.46
C LEU A 85 -21.81 19.69 -21.04
N LYS A 86 -22.44 20.88 -21.11
CA LYS A 86 -21.84 22.10 -21.70
C LYS A 86 -21.56 23.13 -20.61
N ALA A 87 -20.35 23.67 -20.58
CA ALA A 87 -19.97 24.75 -19.65
C ALA A 87 -20.95 25.92 -19.72
N GLY A 88 -21.26 26.50 -18.57
CA GLY A 88 -22.22 27.59 -18.39
C GLY A 88 -23.68 27.15 -18.22
N ASN A 89 -24.03 25.90 -18.51
CA ASN A 89 -25.38 25.38 -18.29
C ASN A 89 -25.61 25.01 -16.83
N SER A 90 -26.89 25.06 -16.41
CA SER A 90 -27.30 24.54 -15.11
C SER A 90 -27.34 23.01 -15.14
N PHE A 91 -26.95 22.36 -14.03
CA PHE A 91 -27.03 20.92 -13.83
C PHE A 91 -27.43 20.61 -12.38
N THR A 92 -28.27 19.61 -12.17
CA THR A 92 -28.77 19.25 -10.84
C THR A 92 -28.32 17.85 -10.47
N LEU A 93 -27.72 17.71 -9.28
CA LEU A 93 -27.53 16.42 -8.62
C LEU A 93 -28.70 16.19 -7.67
N THR A 94 -29.27 15.01 -7.65
CA THR A 94 -30.42 14.68 -6.80
C THR A 94 -30.22 13.35 -6.06
N VAL A 95 -30.75 13.26 -4.84
CA VAL A 95 -30.80 12.01 -4.08
C VAL A 95 -31.99 11.14 -4.47
N ASP A 96 -32.93 11.67 -5.28
CA ASP A 96 -34.01 10.87 -5.85
C ASP A 96 -33.47 9.94 -6.94
N GLU A 97 -33.95 8.71 -6.98
CA GLU A 97 -33.66 7.78 -8.08
C GLU A 97 -34.34 8.27 -9.36
N VAL A 98 -33.51 8.75 -10.29
CA VAL A 98 -33.97 9.18 -11.63
C VAL A 98 -33.04 8.64 -12.72
N GLU A 99 -33.60 8.35 -13.88
CA GLU A 99 -32.79 8.21 -15.08
C GLU A 99 -32.31 9.60 -15.52
N GLY A 100 -31.00 9.85 -15.39
CA GLY A 100 -30.41 11.15 -15.64
C GLY A 100 -30.36 11.54 -17.11
N ASP A 101 -30.17 12.81 -17.36
CA ASP A 101 -30.03 13.43 -18.68
C ASP A 101 -29.02 14.60 -18.63
N GLU A 102 -29.02 15.47 -19.62
CA GLU A 102 -28.15 16.65 -19.67
C GLU A 102 -28.47 17.75 -18.64
N LYS A 103 -29.53 17.58 -17.82
CA LYS A 103 -29.98 18.56 -16.81
C LYS A 103 -29.88 18.06 -15.39
N LYS A 104 -30.03 16.74 -15.18
CA LYS A 104 -30.12 16.13 -13.84
C LYS A 104 -29.59 14.72 -13.83
N VAL A 105 -28.97 14.30 -12.72
CA VAL A 105 -28.59 12.92 -12.46
C VAL A 105 -28.72 12.61 -10.97
N SER A 106 -29.06 11.36 -10.63
CA SER A 106 -29.06 10.89 -9.24
C SER A 106 -27.63 10.68 -8.71
N ILE A 107 -27.48 10.76 -7.39
CA ILE A 107 -26.24 10.45 -6.66
C ILE A 107 -26.49 9.42 -5.56
N SER A 108 -25.50 8.59 -5.27
CA SER A 108 -25.60 7.46 -4.33
C SER A 108 -25.54 7.85 -2.85
N TYR A 109 -25.14 9.06 -2.51
CA TYR A 109 -25.00 9.52 -1.12
C TYR A 109 -25.99 10.63 -0.82
N GLU A 110 -27.03 10.30 -0.03
CA GLU A 110 -28.12 11.23 0.32
C GLU A 110 -27.64 12.41 1.17
N GLY A 111 -26.68 12.19 2.08
CA GLY A 111 -26.15 13.24 2.95
C GLY A 111 -25.37 14.35 2.23
N LEU A 112 -25.07 14.18 0.94
CA LEU A 112 -24.28 15.18 0.21
C LEU A 112 -25.00 16.53 0.13
N VAL A 113 -26.33 16.55 0.10
CA VAL A 113 -27.13 17.81 0.06
C VAL A 113 -26.95 18.67 1.34
N GLU A 114 -26.62 18.02 2.46
CA GLU A 114 -26.34 18.69 3.74
C GLU A 114 -24.85 18.99 3.92
N ASP A 115 -23.95 18.22 3.26
CA ASP A 115 -22.51 18.35 3.42
C ASP A 115 -21.91 19.46 2.53
N VAL A 116 -22.59 19.83 1.43
CA VAL A 116 -22.07 20.85 0.50
C VAL A 116 -22.71 22.21 0.68
N ASP A 117 -21.90 23.26 0.59
CA ASP A 117 -22.32 24.65 0.62
C ASP A 117 -22.25 25.29 -0.77
N VAL A 118 -22.94 26.43 -0.95
CA VAL A 118 -22.84 27.27 -2.15
C VAL A 118 -21.39 27.73 -2.34
N GLY A 119 -20.92 27.72 -3.60
CA GLY A 119 -19.55 28.06 -3.98
C GLY A 119 -18.55 26.91 -3.87
N LYS A 120 -18.98 25.72 -3.41
CA LYS A 120 -18.13 24.52 -3.41
C LYS A 120 -18.08 23.88 -4.80
N THR A 121 -16.97 23.21 -5.07
CA THR A 121 -16.76 22.47 -6.32
C THR A 121 -17.16 21.01 -6.15
N ILE A 122 -17.85 20.46 -7.14
CA ILE A 122 -18.11 19.03 -7.28
C ILE A 122 -17.45 18.58 -8.58
N LEU A 123 -16.67 17.51 -8.50
CA LEU A 123 -15.97 16.91 -9.63
C LEU A 123 -16.61 15.58 -9.98
N ILE A 124 -16.78 15.27 -11.26
CA ILE A 124 -17.33 14.00 -11.75
C ILE A 124 -16.37 13.38 -12.76
N ASP A 125 -16.29 12.04 -12.78
CA ASP A 125 -15.46 11.26 -13.70
C ASP A 125 -13.98 11.66 -13.60
N ASP A 126 -13.39 11.47 -12.44
CA ASP A 126 -11.98 11.78 -12.13
C ASP A 126 -11.58 13.24 -12.45
N GLY A 127 -12.54 14.16 -12.24
CA GLY A 127 -12.33 15.59 -12.44
C GLY A 127 -12.50 16.07 -13.90
N LEU A 128 -12.89 15.20 -14.82
CA LEU A 128 -13.14 15.58 -16.22
C LEU A 128 -14.32 16.54 -16.36
N ILE A 129 -15.30 16.47 -15.44
CA ILE A 129 -16.45 17.37 -15.38
C ILE A 129 -16.38 18.14 -14.06
N GLY A 130 -16.41 19.46 -14.13
CA GLY A 130 -16.40 20.35 -12.96
C GLY A 130 -17.71 21.10 -12.82
N LEU A 131 -18.28 21.08 -11.62
CA LEU A 131 -19.51 21.75 -11.25
C LEU A 131 -19.23 22.73 -10.10
N GLU A 132 -19.89 23.88 -10.10
CA GLU A 132 -19.94 24.82 -8.97
C GLU A 132 -21.34 24.82 -8.37
N VAL A 133 -21.44 24.63 -7.06
CA VAL A 133 -22.71 24.64 -6.33
C VAL A 133 -23.24 26.06 -6.23
N VAL A 134 -24.45 26.29 -6.73
CA VAL A 134 -25.14 27.61 -6.70
C VAL A 134 -26.34 27.61 -5.76
N GLY A 135 -26.78 26.45 -5.27
CA GLY A 135 -27.87 26.33 -4.32
C GLY A 135 -28.10 24.86 -3.92
N THR A 136 -28.72 24.66 -2.76
CA THR A 136 -29.13 23.36 -2.27
C THR A 136 -30.59 23.39 -1.82
N SER A 137 -31.25 22.24 -1.87
CA SER A 137 -32.57 22.00 -1.26
C SER A 137 -32.51 20.69 -0.49
N ASP A 138 -33.62 20.26 0.09
CA ASP A 138 -33.67 19.01 0.88
C ASP A 138 -33.21 17.77 0.10
N ARG A 139 -33.35 17.78 -1.23
CA ARG A 139 -33.07 16.60 -2.08
C ARG A 139 -32.24 16.91 -3.33
N GLU A 140 -31.87 18.15 -3.56
CA GLU A 140 -31.16 18.56 -4.78
C GLU A 140 -30.00 19.52 -4.51
N ILE A 141 -28.96 19.37 -5.29
CA ILE A 141 -27.82 20.28 -5.35
C ILE A 141 -27.85 20.92 -6.74
N HIS A 142 -28.10 22.22 -6.78
CA HIS A 142 -28.13 22.99 -8.02
C HIS A 142 -26.74 23.52 -8.34
N CYS A 143 -26.25 23.22 -9.53
CA CYS A 143 -24.92 23.56 -9.96
C CYS A 143 -24.92 24.30 -11.30
N VAL A 144 -23.80 25.00 -11.54
CA VAL A 144 -23.40 25.47 -12.87
C VAL A 144 -22.21 24.62 -13.33
N ILE A 145 -22.24 24.19 -14.59
CA ILE A 145 -21.15 23.43 -15.19
C ILE A 145 -19.99 24.39 -15.48
N VAL A 146 -18.86 24.24 -14.78
CA VAL A 146 -17.63 25.01 -14.99
C VAL A 146 -16.82 24.39 -16.14
N ASN A 147 -16.62 23.08 -16.08
CA ASN A 147 -15.96 22.31 -17.13
C ASN A 147 -16.90 21.23 -17.62
N GLY A 148 -17.24 21.25 -18.89
CA GLY A 148 -18.15 20.29 -19.52
C GLY A 148 -17.42 19.08 -20.07
N GLY A 149 -18.19 18.04 -20.40
CA GLY A 149 -17.68 16.78 -20.94
C GLY A 149 -18.78 15.76 -21.22
N GLU A 150 -18.40 14.56 -21.62
CA GLU A 150 -19.32 13.44 -21.76
C GLU A 150 -19.52 12.73 -20.41
N LEU A 151 -20.73 12.83 -19.85
CA LEU A 151 -21.12 12.11 -18.65
C LEU A 151 -21.62 10.71 -19.01
N GLY A 152 -20.97 9.69 -18.45
CA GLY A 152 -21.43 8.29 -18.47
C GLY A 152 -22.17 7.91 -17.19
N GLU A 153 -22.69 6.66 -17.14
CA GLU A 153 -23.36 6.12 -15.96
C GLU A 153 -22.38 5.79 -14.84
N ARG A 154 -22.84 5.89 -13.58
CA ARG A 154 -22.15 5.43 -12.37
C ARG A 154 -20.74 6.00 -12.22
N LYS A 155 -20.55 7.27 -12.58
CA LYS A 155 -19.27 7.97 -12.47
C LYS A 155 -18.98 8.41 -11.05
N GLY A 156 -17.71 8.36 -10.63
CA GLY A 156 -17.27 8.86 -9.34
C GLY A 156 -17.61 10.35 -9.17
N VAL A 157 -17.97 10.73 -7.96
CA VAL A 157 -18.25 12.11 -7.56
C VAL A 157 -17.31 12.47 -6.41
N ASN A 158 -16.46 13.46 -6.61
CA ASN A 158 -15.53 13.99 -5.63
C ASN A 158 -15.97 15.40 -5.21
N VAL A 159 -15.75 15.73 -3.94
CA VAL A 159 -16.12 17.03 -3.37
C VAL A 159 -14.93 17.62 -2.60
N PRO A 160 -13.95 18.20 -3.31
CA PRO A 160 -12.74 18.71 -2.71
C PRO A 160 -12.99 19.68 -1.56
N ASN A 161 -12.28 19.53 -0.45
CA ASN A 161 -12.39 20.39 0.74
C ASN A 161 -13.81 20.44 1.37
N VAL A 162 -14.60 19.38 1.21
CA VAL A 162 -15.88 19.19 1.89
C VAL A 162 -15.79 17.94 2.76
N PRO A 163 -15.95 18.05 4.08
CA PRO A 163 -16.03 16.87 4.96
C PRO A 163 -17.31 16.08 4.67
N VAL A 164 -17.17 14.83 4.24
CA VAL A 164 -18.32 13.96 3.96
C VAL A 164 -18.53 12.97 5.10
N ARG A 165 -19.79 12.80 5.56
CA ARG A 165 -20.16 11.93 6.68
C ARG A 165 -20.44 10.49 6.25
N LEU A 166 -19.60 9.95 5.34
CA LEU A 166 -19.71 8.56 4.90
C LEU A 166 -19.17 7.59 5.99
N PRO A 167 -19.70 6.35 6.11
CA PRO A 167 -19.11 5.34 6.98
C PRO A 167 -17.68 5.01 6.56
N ALA A 168 -16.86 4.47 7.47
CA ALA A 168 -15.50 4.04 7.12
C ALA A 168 -15.49 2.80 6.22
N ILE A 169 -16.45 1.89 6.42
CA ILE A 169 -16.66 0.67 5.64
C ILE A 169 -18.13 0.50 5.29
N THR A 170 -18.38 0.18 4.03
CA THR A 170 -19.73 -0.14 3.54
C THR A 170 -20.13 -1.58 3.90
N GLN A 171 -21.40 -1.93 3.69
CA GLN A 171 -21.85 -3.31 3.84
C GLN A 171 -21.11 -4.26 2.89
N LYS A 172 -20.85 -3.81 1.65
CA LYS A 172 -20.04 -4.56 0.70
C LYS A 172 -18.62 -4.78 1.21
N ASP A 173 -17.98 -3.74 1.76
CA ASP A 173 -16.62 -3.89 2.31
C ASP A 173 -16.60 -4.90 3.47
N LYS A 174 -17.64 -4.95 4.31
CA LYS A 174 -17.75 -5.96 5.37
C LYS A 174 -17.80 -7.37 4.80
N GLU A 175 -18.58 -7.60 3.74
CA GLU A 175 -18.66 -8.87 3.04
C GLU A 175 -17.33 -9.25 2.39
N ASP A 176 -16.68 -8.29 1.75
CA ASP A 176 -15.36 -8.45 1.12
C ASP A 176 -14.27 -8.77 2.16
N LEU A 177 -14.25 -8.06 3.29
CA LEU A 177 -13.31 -8.31 4.39
C LEU A 177 -13.51 -9.70 5.02
N LYS A 178 -14.77 -10.11 5.24
CA LYS A 178 -15.07 -11.45 5.72
C LYS A 178 -14.54 -12.52 4.76
N PHE A 179 -14.86 -12.37 3.47
CA PHE A 179 -14.34 -13.25 2.42
C PHE A 179 -12.80 -13.26 2.42
N GLY A 180 -12.16 -12.09 2.51
CA GLY A 180 -10.70 -11.97 2.54
C GLY A 180 -10.08 -12.71 3.73
N VAL A 181 -10.67 -12.59 4.93
CA VAL A 181 -10.23 -13.33 6.12
C VAL A 181 -10.31 -14.84 5.89
N GLU A 182 -11.43 -15.33 5.34
CA GLU A 182 -11.62 -16.75 4.99
C GLU A 182 -10.60 -17.23 3.94
N GLN A 183 -10.21 -16.36 3.01
CA GLN A 183 -9.17 -16.63 2.01
C GLN A 183 -7.74 -16.50 2.56
N GLY A 184 -7.55 -16.03 3.79
CA GLY A 184 -6.23 -15.91 4.42
C GLY A 184 -5.36 -14.84 3.79
N ILE A 185 -5.91 -13.65 3.58
CA ILE A 185 -5.18 -12.47 3.12
C ILE A 185 -4.10 -12.04 4.11
N ASP A 186 -3.07 -11.37 3.62
CA ASP A 186 -1.93 -10.91 4.42
C ASP A 186 -2.03 -9.42 4.78
N PHE A 187 -2.71 -8.60 3.95
CA PHE A 187 -2.91 -7.15 4.13
C PHE A 187 -4.28 -6.71 3.67
N ILE A 188 -4.74 -5.59 4.22
CA ILE A 188 -5.88 -4.82 3.74
C ILE A 188 -5.39 -3.44 3.35
N ALA A 189 -5.71 -2.97 2.14
CA ALA A 189 -5.63 -1.58 1.75
C ALA A 189 -7.04 -0.98 1.89
N ALA A 190 -7.19 -0.04 2.82
CA ALA A 190 -8.46 0.59 3.14
C ALA A 190 -8.63 1.85 2.31
N SER A 191 -9.65 1.89 1.44
CA SER A 191 -9.93 3.02 0.55
C SER A 191 -10.61 4.18 1.28
N PHE A 192 -10.36 5.39 0.83
CA PHE A 192 -10.98 6.64 1.28
C PHE A 192 -10.86 6.90 2.79
N VAL A 193 -9.70 6.58 3.39
CA VAL A 193 -9.45 6.87 4.80
C VAL A 193 -9.34 8.38 5.00
N ARG A 194 -10.17 8.91 5.92
CA ARG A 194 -10.23 10.34 6.22
C ARG A 194 -9.58 10.70 7.55
N ASN A 195 -9.62 9.79 8.53
CA ASN A 195 -9.14 10.02 9.89
C ASN A 195 -8.80 8.69 10.58
N ALA A 196 -8.29 8.76 11.83
CA ALA A 196 -7.93 7.56 12.60
C ALA A 196 -9.13 6.66 12.93
N GLU A 197 -10.33 7.23 13.08
CA GLU A 197 -11.54 6.47 13.43
C GLU A 197 -11.88 5.46 12.33
N CYS A 198 -11.67 5.80 11.05
CA CYS A 198 -11.84 4.87 9.95
C CYS A 198 -11.01 3.58 10.14
N ILE A 199 -9.76 3.72 10.58
CA ILE A 199 -8.88 2.58 10.84
C ILE A 199 -9.34 1.79 12.06
N LEU A 200 -9.78 2.47 13.11
CA LEU A 200 -10.27 1.82 14.33
C LEU A 200 -11.56 1.03 14.09
N GLU A 201 -12.48 1.54 13.26
CA GLU A 201 -13.70 0.82 12.86
C GLU A 201 -13.36 -0.47 12.08
N ILE A 202 -12.47 -0.40 11.09
CA ILE A 202 -12.01 -1.58 10.35
C ILE A 202 -11.36 -2.60 11.30
N ARG A 203 -10.52 -2.14 12.21
CA ARG A 203 -9.84 -2.99 13.20
C ARG A 203 -10.82 -3.66 14.16
N ALA A 204 -11.87 -2.94 14.60
CA ALA A 204 -12.94 -3.50 15.41
C ALA A 204 -13.67 -4.63 14.66
N TYR A 205 -14.02 -4.41 13.40
CA TYR A 205 -14.65 -5.43 12.57
C TYR A 205 -13.73 -6.64 12.32
N LEU A 206 -12.44 -6.44 12.06
CA LEU A 206 -11.48 -7.56 11.97
C LEU A 206 -11.37 -8.36 13.26
N LYS A 207 -11.51 -7.70 14.42
CA LYS A 207 -11.54 -8.38 15.72
C LYS A 207 -12.78 -9.27 15.87
N GLU A 208 -13.93 -8.82 15.40
CA GLU A 208 -15.17 -9.62 15.36
C GLU A 208 -15.01 -10.86 14.48
N LEU A 209 -14.28 -10.73 13.35
CA LEU A 209 -13.94 -11.84 12.46
C LEU A 209 -12.82 -12.75 12.99
N GLY A 210 -12.28 -12.51 14.19
CA GLY A 210 -11.17 -13.27 14.77
C GLY A 210 -9.81 -13.03 14.07
N ALA A 211 -9.68 -11.94 13.32
CA ALA A 211 -8.51 -11.61 12.51
C ALA A 211 -7.87 -10.23 12.87
N PRO A 212 -7.74 -9.83 14.14
CA PRO A 212 -7.21 -8.52 14.55
C PRO A 212 -5.75 -8.31 14.16
N TYR A 213 -5.09 -9.38 13.74
CA TYR A 213 -3.68 -9.42 13.37
C TYR A 213 -3.42 -8.96 11.94
N ILE A 214 -4.42 -8.80 11.07
CA ILE A 214 -4.21 -8.40 9.67
C ILE A 214 -3.84 -6.91 9.63
N PRO A 215 -2.68 -6.55 9.06
CA PRO A 215 -2.26 -5.16 8.91
C PRO A 215 -3.19 -4.39 7.98
N ILE A 216 -3.45 -3.12 8.36
CA ILE A 216 -4.25 -2.18 7.59
C ILE A 216 -3.32 -1.11 6.99
N ILE A 217 -3.30 -1.02 5.67
CA ILE A 217 -2.64 0.04 4.90
C ILE A 217 -3.72 1.08 4.55
N ALA A 218 -3.62 2.27 5.12
CA ALA A 218 -4.57 3.35 4.85
C ALA A 218 -4.26 4.01 3.51
N LYS A 219 -5.23 4.07 2.61
CA LYS A 219 -5.08 4.79 1.34
C LYS A 219 -5.43 6.26 1.56
N ILE A 220 -4.47 7.13 1.26
CA ILE A 220 -4.66 8.59 1.33
C ILE A 220 -5.03 9.08 -0.05
N GLU A 221 -6.30 9.42 -0.21
CA GLU A 221 -6.99 9.67 -1.48
C GLU A 221 -7.73 11.00 -1.50
N ASN A 222 -7.79 11.73 -0.38
CA ASN A 222 -8.58 12.94 -0.23
C ASN A 222 -7.91 13.99 0.67
N ALA A 223 -8.39 15.22 0.60
CA ALA A 223 -7.84 16.35 1.33
C ALA A 223 -7.96 16.18 2.86
N GLU A 224 -9.05 15.60 3.37
CA GLU A 224 -9.24 15.33 4.81
C GLU A 224 -8.19 14.32 5.31
N GLY A 225 -7.92 13.26 4.55
CA GLY A 225 -6.88 12.28 4.88
C GLY A 225 -5.48 12.89 4.95
N ILE A 226 -5.17 13.89 4.11
CA ILE A 226 -3.91 14.65 4.20
C ILE A 226 -3.87 15.49 5.48
N GLN A 227 -4.95 16.19 5.82
CA GLN A 227 -5.00 17.00 7.05
C GLN A 227 -4.81 16.13 8.30
N ASN A 228 -5.34 14.93 8.30
CA ASN A 228 -5.32 13.98 9.42
C ASN A 228 -4.19 12.92 9.30
N VAL A 229 -3.24 13.09 8.39
CA VAL A 229 -2.26 12.05 8.05
C VAL A 229 -1.44 11.56 9.25
N ASP A 230 -1.13 12.41 10.20
CA ASP A 230 -0.33 12.05 11.37
C ASP A 230 -1.09 11.09 12.32
N GLU A 231 -2.38 11.30 12.52
CA GLU A 231 -3.18 10.38 13.33
C GLU A 231 -3.49 9.08 12.59
N ILE A 232 -3.70 9.15 11.27
CA ILE A 232 -3.88 7.97 10.42
C ILE A 232 -2.62 7.09 10.46
N ILE A 233 -1.41 7.67 10.31
CA ILE A 233 -0.14 6.94 10.40
C ILE A 233 0.02 6.27 11.78
N ARG A 234 -0.41 6.91 12.85
CA ARG A 234 -0.36 6.30 14.19
C ARG A 234 -1.29 5.10 14.31
N ALA A 235 -2.51 5.19 13.79
CA ALA A 235 -3.55 4.16 13.90
C ALA A 235 -3.35 2.98 12.92
N ALA A 236 -2.89 3.25 11.69
CA ALA A 236 -2.67 2.27 10.64
C ALA A 236 -1.33 1.52 10.79
N ASP A 237 -1.17 0.43 10.05
CA ASP A 237 0.10 -0.32 9.96
C ASP A 237 0.98 0.16 8.79
N GLY A 238 0.40 0.90 7.87
CA GLY A 238 1.08 1.54 6.74
C GLY A 238 0.17 2.50 6.00
N ILE A 239 0.71 3.15 4.98
CA ILE A 239 0.02 4.11 4.11
C ILE A 239 0.20 3.69 2.64
N MET A 240 -0.82 3.92 1.83
CA MET A 240 -0.71 3.93 0.38
C MET A 240 -0.96 5.35 -0.11
N VAL A 241 0.02 5.92 -0.79
CA VAL A 241 -0.10 7.20 -1.49
C VAL A 241 -0.80 6.93 -2.83
N ALA A 242 -2.11 7.08 -2.86
CA ALA A 242 -2.95 6.77 -4.03
C ALA A 242 -3.09 8.04 -4.90
N ARG A 243 -2.05 8.31 -5.69
CA ARG A 243 -1.87 9.59 -6.39
C ARG A 243 -2.94 9.89 -7.43
N GLY A 244 -3.58 8.88 -8.00
CA GLY A 244 -4.68 9.04 -8.96
C GLY A 244 -5.86 9.76 -8.34
N ASP A 245 -6.45 9.17 -7.29
CA ASP A 245 -7.61 9.73 -6.60
C ASP A 245 -7.23 11.01 -5.85
N LEU A 246 -6.05 11.04 -5.22
CA LEU A 246 -5.55 12.22 -4.52
C LEU A 246 -5.42 13.43 -5.45
N GLY A 247 -4.92 13.24 -6.68
CA GLY A 247 -4.75 14.32 -7.67
C GLY A 247 -6.06 14.87 -8.24
N VAL A 248 -7.20 14.22 -7.96
CA VAL A 248 -8.54 14.76 -8.23
C VAL A 248 -8.99 15.70 -7.10
N GLU A 249 -8.64 15.36 -5.86
CA GLU A 249 -9.08 16.06 -4.65
C GLU A 249 -8.22 17.28 -4.30
N ILE A 250 -6.97 17.33 -4.75
CA ILE A 250 -6.00 18.40 -4.47
C ILE A 250 -5.34 18.88 -5.76
N PRO A 251 -4.75 20.10 -5.79
CA PRO A 251 -3.97 20.56 -6.92
C PRO A 251 -2.85 19.58 -7.28
N ALA A 252 -2.75 19.23 -8.56
CA ALA A 252 -1.83 18.20 -9.03
C ALA A 252 -0.35 18.51 -8.70
N GLU A 253 0.01 19.81 -8.69
CA GLU A 253 1.35 20.29 -8.33
C GLU A 253 1.73 20.06 -6.86
N GLU A 254 0.76 19.83 -5.97
CA GLU A 254 1.02 19.53 -4.56
C GLU A 254 1.33 18.04 -4.33
N VAL A 255 0.87 17.15 -5.21
CA VAL A 255 1.01 15.69 -5.05
C VAL A 255 2.46 15.25 -4.81
N PRO A 256 3.49 15.74 -5.57
CA PRO A 256 4.87 15.34 -5.35
C PRO A 256 5.42 15.71 -3.96
N TYR A 257 5.05 16.90 -3.45
CA TYR A 257 5.43 17.32 -2.10
C TYR A 257 4.77 16.44 -1.04
N LEU A 258 3.48 16.18 -1.16
CA LEU A 258 2.71 15.36 -0.23
C LEU A 258 3.20 13.90 -0.23
N GLN A 259 3.55 13.35 -1.39
CA GLN A 259 4.19 12.03 -1.48
C GLN A 259 5.46 11.97 -0.62
N LYS A 260 6.39 12.92 -0.81
CA LYS A 260 7.64 12.98 -0.05
C LYS A 260 7.38 13.09 1.45
N MET A 261 6.48 13.97 1.84
CA MET A 261 6.10 14.20 3.23
C MET A 261 5.52 12.92 3.87
N MET A 262 4.61 12.22 3.19
CA MET A 262 4.02 10.98 3.69
C MET A 262 5.04 9.86 3.81
N ILE A 263 5.94 9.69 2.83
CA ILE A 263 7.02 8.71 2.88
C ILE A 263 7.93 8.97 4.08
N GLN A 264 8.38 10.21 4.29
CA GLN A 264 9.24 10.59 5.41
C GLN A 264 8.56 10.34 6.76
N LYS A 265 7.27 10.70 6.90
CA LYS A 265 6.49 10.46 8.11
C LYS A 265 6.33 8.96 8.39
N CYS A 266 6.08 8.14 7.36
CA CYS A 266 5.99 6.69 7.52
C CYS A 266 7.32 6.11 7.99
N ASN A 267 8.43 6.45 7.34
CA ASN A 267 9.76 5.96 7.70
C ASN A 267 10.12 6.33 9.15
N SER A 268 9.88 7.58 9.56
CA SER A 268 10.12 8.05 10.95
C SER A 268 9.22 7.37 11.99
N ASN A 269 8.11 6.77 11.56
CA ASN A 269 7.17 6.05 12.43
C ASN A 269 7.28 4.52 12.32
N PHE A 270 8.27 4.01 11.57
CA PHE A 270 8.43 2.57 11.27
C PHE A 270 7.18 1.96 10.64
N LYS A 271 6.51 2.69 9.74
CA LYS A 271 5.32 2.25 9.01
C LYS A 271 5.66 1.99 7.56
N THR A 272 4.99 1.01 6.99
CA THR A 272 5.13 0.69 5.56
C THR A 272 4.48 1.76 4.70
N VAL A 273 5.13 2.13 3.58
CA VAL A 273 4.55 3.06 2.61
C VAL A 273 4.61 2.49 1.19
N ILE A 274 3.50 2.56 0.49
CA ILE A 274 3.34 2.14 -0.91
C ILE A 274 3.08 3.40 -1.75
N THR A 275 3.88 3.64 -2.78
CA THR A 275 3.60 4.66 -3.79
C THR A 275 2.84 4.02 -4.94
N ALA A 276 1.64 4.53 -5.24
CA ALA A 276 0.68 3.87 -6.10
C ALA A 276 0.13 4.78 -7.18
N THR A 277 -0.42 4.16 -8.21
CA THR A 277 -1.14 4.70 -9.37
C THR A 277 -0.28 5.48 -10.37
N GLN A 278 -0.55 5.28 -11.65
CA GLN A 278 0.07 5.96 -12.79
C GLN A 278 1.61 5.92 -12.81
N MET A 279 2.21 4.81 -12.31
CA MET A 279 3.67 4.67 -12.27
C MET A 279 4.26 4.43 -13.66
N LEU A 280 3.69 3.47 -14.41
CA LEU A 280 4.07 3.14 -15.79
C LEU A 280 2.83 3.04 -16.69
N ASP A 281 1.86 3.97 -16.53
CA ASP A 281 0.52 3.93 -17.15
C ASP A 281 0.56 3.75 -18.67
N SER A 282 1.52 4.39 -19.34
CA SER A 282 1.68 4.24 -20.81
C SER A 282 1.95 2.79 -21.22
N MET A 283 2.51 1.97 -20.32
CA MET A 283 2.78 0.55 -20.59
C MET A 283 1.52 -0.34 -20.55
N ILE A 284 0.37 0.18 -20.18
CA ILE A 284 -0.91 -0.47 -20.46
C ILE A 284 -1.06 -0.71 -21.97
N ARG A 285 -0.57 0.21 -22.79
CA ARG A 285 -0.75 0.24 -24.26
C ARG A 285 0.54 0.07 -25.04
N ASN A 286 1.68 0.47 -24.48
CA ASN A 286 2.98 0.53 -25.14
C ASN A 286 4.00 -0.39 -24.46
N PRO A 287 4.95 -1.00 -25.22
CA PRO A 287 5.95 -1.89 -24.65
C PRO A 287 7.08 -1.18 -23.89
N ARG A 288 7.10 0.15 -23.89
CA ARG A 288 8.09 0.98 -23.20
C ARG A 288 7.41 2.17 -22.52
N PRO A 289 7.89 2.59 -21.32
CA PRO A 289 7.38 3.74 -20.63
C PRO A 289 7.90 5.04 -21.27
N THR A 290 7.28 6.14 -20.87
CA THR A 290 7.81 7.49 -21.11
C THR A 290 9.00 7.77 -20.19
N ARG A 291 9.81 8.78 -20.52
CA ARG A 291 10.90 9.25 -19.64
C ARG A 291 10.37 9.83 -18.32
N ALA A 292 9.23 10.47 -18.36
CA ALA A 292 8.59 11.01 -17.16
C ALA A 292 8.21 9.91 -16.16
N GLU A 293 7.65 8.79 -16.65
CA GLU A 293 7.29 7.64 -15.83
C GLU A 293 8.53 6.96 -15.23
N VAL A 294 9.61 6.81 -16.00
CA VAL A 294 10.89 6.29 -15.48
C VAL A 294 11.41 7.18 -14.35
N THR A 295 11.34 8.50 -14.52
CA THR A 295 11.77 9.47 -13.52
C THR A 295 10.87 9.42 -12.29
N ASP A 296 9.57 9.22 -12.46
CA ASP A 296 8.60 9.12 -11.36
C ASP A 296 8.87 7.89 -10.47
N VAL A 297 9.06 6.72 -11.07
CA VAL A 297 9.46 5.50 -10.34
C VAL A 297 10.77 5.72 -9.59
N ALA A 298 11.79 6.27 -10.26
CA ALA A 298 13.08 6.53 -9.65
C ALA A 298 12.95 7.51 -8.47
N ASN A 299 12.16 8.59 -8.59
CA ASN A 299 11.90 9.53 -7.52
C ASN A 299 11.23 8.86 -6.31
N ALA A 300 10.24 8.00 -6.51
CA ALA A 300 9.62 7.27 -5.40
C ALA A 300 10.65 6.40 -4.64
N VAL A 301 11.62 5.79 -5.35
CA VAL A 301 12.72 5.04 -4.74
C VAL A 301 13.66 5.98 -3.97
N TYR A 302 14.06 7.12 -4.55
CA TYR A 302 14.89 8.14 -3.87
C TYR A 302 14.19 8.74 -2.65
N ASP A 303 12.87 8.90 -2.69
CA ASP A 303 12.07 9.38 -1.56
C ASP A 303 12.05 8.38 -0.40
N GLY A 304 12.41 7.11 -0.65
CA GLY A 304 12.50 6.05 0.36
C GLY A 304 11.18 5.29 0.55
N THR A 305 10.35 5.12 -0.49
CA THR A 305 9.17 4.25 -0.43
C THR A 305 9.55 2.79 -0.15
N ASP A 306 8.69 2.04 0.55
CA ASP A 306 8.90 0.59 0.75
C ASP A 306 8.53 -0.20 -0.50
N ALA A 307 7.47 0.21 -1.16
CA ALA A 307 6.98 -0.45 -2.35
C ALA A 307 6.43 0.53 -3.38
N VAL A 308 6.46 0.13 -4.63
CA VAL A 308 5.78 0.79 -5.76
C VAL A 308 4.74 -0.16 -6.34
N MET A 309 3.66 0.38 -6.92
CA MET A 309 2.54 -0.42 -7.37
C MET A 309 2.24 -0.25 -8.86
N LEU A 310 2.04 -1.37 -9.54
CA LEU A 310 1.45 -1.47 -10.87
C LEU A 310 -0.05 -1.76 -10.74
N SER A 311 -0.88 -1.02 -11.44
CA SER A 311 -2.35 -1.11 -11.42
C SER A 311 -2.87 -1.75 -12.72
N GLY A 312 -3.36 -0.95 -13.65
CA GLY A 312 -3.85 -1.40 -14.96
C GLY A 312 -2.78 -2.09 -15.79
N GLU A 313 -1.50 -1.72 -15.58
CA GLU A 313 -0.35 -2.27 -16.30
C GLU A 313 -0.28 -3.79 -16.19
N THR A 314 -0.52 -4.36 -15.00
CA THR A 314 -0.52 -5.81 -14.78
C THR A 314 -1.90 -6.43 -14.86
N ALA A 315 -2.96 -5.70 -14.45
CA ALA A 315 -4.32 -6.22 -14.37
C ALA A 315 -4.95 -6.49 -15.75
N GLN A 316 -4.76 -5.58 -16.71
CA GLN A 316 -5.44 -5.60 -18.02
C GLN A 316 -4.60 -5.03 -19.17
N GLY A 317 -3.38 -4.55 -18.91
CA GLY A 317 -2.48 -4.00 -19.92
C GLY A 317 -2.02 -5.05 -20.95
N LYS A 318 -1.55 -4.58 -22.09
CA LYS A 318 -0.99 -5.46 -23.15
C LYS A 318 0.38 -6.04 -22.79
N TYR A 319 1.11 -5.40 -21.87
CA TYR A 319 2.51 -5.68 -21.58
C TYR A 319 2.76 -5.89 -20.08
N PRO A 320 2.01 -6.80 -19.41
CA PRO A 320 2.07 -6.94 -17.96
C PRO A 320 3.44 -7.39 -17.43
N LEU A 321 4.09 -8.32 -18.13
CA LEU A 321 5.40 -8.82 -17.72
C LEU A 321 6.49 -7.77 -17.98
N GLU A 322 6.47 -7.12 -19.14
CA GLU A 322 7.41 -6.07 -19.51
C GLU A 322 7.30 -4.86 -18.57
N ALA A 323 6.07 -4.52 -18.13
CA ALA A 323 5.85 -3.46 -17.15
C ALA A 323 6.49 -3.80 -15.80
N LEU A 324 6.32 -5.02 -15.31
CA LEU A 324 6.99 -5.48 -14.08
C LEU A 324 8.51 -5.50 -14.25
N GLN A 325 9.03 -6.04 -15.33
CA GLN A 325 10.47 -6.08 -15.60
C GLN A 325 11.07 -4.67 -15.68
N MET A 326 10.39 -3.74 -16.34
CA MET A 326 10.81 -2.34 -16.41
C MET A 326 10.82 -1.69 -15.03
N MET A 327 9.77 -1.91 -14.22
CA MET A 327 9.71 -1.43 -12.84
C MET A 327 10.91 -1.94 -12.03
N VAL A 328 11.21 -3.23 -12.11
CA VAL A 328 12.36 -3.86 -11.42
C VAL A 328 13.68 -3.27 -11.89
N HIS A 329 13.88 -3.10 -13.21
CA HIS A 329 15.09 -2.50 -13.76
C HIS A 329 15.31 -1.06 -13.29
N ILE A 330 14.25 -0.23 -13.24
CA ILE A 330 14.35 1.14 -12.74
C ILE A 330 14.73 1.14 -11.25
N ILE A 331 14.09 0.27 -10.45
CA ILE A 331 14.39 0.11 -9.02
C ILE A 331 15.87 -0.26 -8.83
N GLU A 332 16.32 -1.35 -9.45
CA GLU A 332 17.69 -1.87 -9.29
C GLU A 332 18.74 -0.86 -9.73
N ASN A 333 18.49 -0.16 -10.84
CA ASN A 333 19.40 0.90 -11.29
C ASN A 333 19.43 2.07 -10.30
N THR A 334 18.27 2.52 -9.80
CA THR A 334 18.20 3.65 -8.86
C THR A 334 18.88 3.31 -7.52
N GLU A 335 18.67 2.09 -7.02
CA GLU A 335 19.24 1.64 -5.75
C GLU A 335 20.78 1.56 -5.73
N GLN A 336 21.41 1.41 -6.89
CA GLN A 336 22.89 1.49 -7.00
C GLN A 336 23.42 2.90 -6.74
N HIS A 337 22.58 3.92 -6.91
CA HIS A 337 22.95 5.33 -6.77
C HIS A 337 22.41 5.96 -5.48
N LEU A 338 21.83 5.17 -4.56
CA LEU A 338 21.40 5.66 -3.26
C LEU A 338 22.60 5.98 -2.36
N ASP A 339 22.56 7.13 -1.70
CA ASP A 339 23.50 7.52 -0.65
C ASP A 339 23.04 6.96 0.71
N TYR A 340 23.40 5.70 0.96
CA TYR A 340 23.00 4.97 2.17
C TYR A 340 23.55 5.60 3.46
N GLU A 341 24.72 6.27 3.41
CA GLU A 341 25.33 6.94 4.56
C GLU A 341 24.47 8.15 4.97
N THR A 342 24.21 9.04 4.03
CA THR A 342 23.31 10.19 4.28
C THR A 342 21.90 9.75 4.70
N MET A 343 21.37 8.66 4.14
CA MET A 343 20.06 8.12 4.54
C MET A 343 20.07 7.66 6.00
N LEU A 344 21.11 6.95 6.44
CA LEU A 344 21.27 6.47 7.81
C LEU A 344 21.45 7.64 8.80
N GLU A 345 22.27 8.65 8.46
CA GLU A 345 22.47 9.85 9.27
C GLU A 345 21.14 10.60 9.48
N LYS A 346 20.38 10.84 8.41
CA LYS A 346 19.07 11.47 8.49
C LYS A 346 18.10 10.67 9.36
N ALA A 347 18.06 9.34 9.18
CA ALA A 347 17.24 8.46 10.01
C ALA A 347 17.63 8.57 11.49
N GLY A 348 18.93 8.64 11.81
CA GLY A 348 19.46 8.84 13.17
C GLY A 348 18.98 10.13 13.83
N GLY A 349 18.92 11.24 13.07
CA GLY A 349 18.45 12.53 13.56
C GLY A 349 16.94 12.59 13.89
N HIS A 350 16.15 11.64 13.37
CA HIS A 350 14.70 11.56 13.56
C HIS A 350 14.24 10.32 14.34
N LEU A 351 15.17 9.60 14.96
CA LEU A 351 14.87 8.39 15.73
C LEU A 351 13.91 8.68 16.88
N LYS A 352 12.83 7.93 16.93
CA LYS A 352 11.97 7.91 18.12
C LYS A 352 12.75 7.35 19.31
N THR A 353 12.60 7.99 20.46
CA THR A 353 13.17 7.50 21.72
C THR A 353 12.59 6.12 22.04
N GLY A 354 13.44 5.09 22.10
CA GLY A 354 13.02 3.73 22.43
C GLY A 354 14.14 2.70 22.23
N VAL A 355 14.07 1.61 22.98
CA VAL A 355 15.08 0.55 22.93
C VAL A 355 15.21 -0.06 21.53
N SER A 356 14.09 -0.39 20.89
CA SER A 356 14.09 -0.98 19.54
C SER A 356 14.72 -0.04 18.50
N SER A 357 14.45 1.26 18.58
CA SER A 357 15.02 2.25 17.66
C SER A 357 16.54 2.36 17.85
N ALA A 358 16.98 2.43 19.11
CA ALA A 358 18.42 2.52 19.44
C ALA A 358 19.17 1.26 18.98
N ILE A 359 18.67 0.08 19.29
CA ILE A 359 19.29 -1.20 18.90
C ILE A 359 19.25 -1.35 17.37
N GLY A 360 18.13 -1.05 16.71
CA GLY A 360 18.05 -1.13 15.25
C GLY A 360 19.05 -0.22 14.56
N TYR A 361 19.14 1.04 15.00
CA TYR A 361 20.12 2.00 14.46
C TYR A 361 21.56 1.55 14.69
N SER A 362 21.89 1.12 15.92
CA SER A 362 23.23 0.60 16.24
C SER A 362 23.58 -0.63 15.41
N SER A 363 22.60 -1.50 15.13
CA SER A 363 22.80 -2.69 14.28
C SER A 363 23.10 -2.33 12.83
N VAL A 364 22.38 -1.36 12.26
CA VAL A 364 22.63 -0.88 10.90
C VAL A 364 23.97 -0.15 10.81
N LEU A 365 24.30 0.69 11.79
CA LEU A 365 25.59 1.40 11.87
C LEU A 365 26.75 0.42 12.00
N ALA A 366 26.63 -0.60 12.86
CA ALA A 366 27.64 -1.64 13.02
C ALA A 366 27.83 -2.44 11.72
N ALA A 367 26.72 -2.79 11.04
CA ALA A 367 26.78 -3.49 9.77
C ALA A 367 27.47 -2.67 8.67
N ALA A 368 27.21 -1.35 8.63
CA ALA A 368 27.89 -0.44 7.70
C ALA A 368 29.39 -0.34 7.98
N ASN A 369 29.78 -0.06 9.24
CA ASN A 369 31.16 0.12 9.63
C ASN A 369 32.03 -1.15 9.47
N LEU A 370 31.44 -2.32 9.67
CA LEU A 370 32.12 -3.61 9.53
C LEU A 370 32.04 -4.18 8.11
N ASN A 371 31.37 -3.48 7.20
CA ASN A 371 31.04 -3.99 5.87
C ASN A 371 30.43 -5.41 5.94
N ALA A 372 29.50 -5.59 6.88
CA ALA A 372 28.84 -6.89 7.10
C ALA A 372 28.11 -7.36 5.85
N LYS A 373 28.09 -8.66 5.63
CA LYS A 373 27.41 -9.30 4.47
C LYS A 373 25.90 -9.07 4.49
N CYS A 374 25.30 -9.24 5.67
CA CYS A 374 23.88 -9.05 5.88
C CYS A 374 23.54 -8.70 7.34
N ILE A 375 22.30 -8.28 7.57
CA ILE A 375 21.71 -8.13 8.89
C ILE A 375 20.65 -9.21 9.07
N ILE A 376 20.80 -10.08 10.07
CA ILE A 376 19.85 -11.17 10.34
C ILE A 376 18.91 -10.73 11.46
N THR A 377 17.62 -10.84 11.22
CA THR A 377 16.56 -10.35 12.14
C THR A 377 15.59 -11.48 12.49
N PRO A 378 15.92 -12.34 13.47
CA PRO A 378 14.95 -13.31 13.98
C PRO A 378 13.78 -12.58 14.65
N SER A 379 12.54 -12.87 14.23
CA SER A 379 11.38 -12.17 14.76
C SER A 379 10.07 -12.95 14.51
N VAL A 380 9.33 -13.25 15.58
CA VAL A 380 8.03 -13.93 15.45
C VAL A 380 6.96 -13.03 14.80
N SER A 381 6.98 -11.73 15.11
CA SER A 381 6.00 -10.74 14.62
C SER A 381 6.47 -9.93 13.41
N GLY A 382 7.78 -9.98 13.06
CA GLY A 382 8.39 -9.13 12.06
C GLY A 382 8.70 -7.70 12.53
N ALA A 383 8.46 -7.36 13.79
CA ALA A 383 8.66 -6.00 14.29
C ALA A 383 10.12 -5.56 14.24
N THR A 384 11.06 -6.40 14.67
CA THR A 384 12.51 -6.13 14.59
C THR A 384 12.93 -5.91 13.14
N THR A 385 12.51 -6.78 12.25
CA THR A 385 12.80 -6.71 10.81
C THR A 385 12.30 -5.39 10.22
N ARG A 386 11.10 -4.95 10.59
CA ARG A 386 10.52 -3.68 10.14
C ARG A 386 11.32 -2.47 10.61
N VAL A 387 11.78 -2.45 11.88
CA VAL A 387 12.62 -1.37 12.40
C VAL A 387 13.92 -1.26 11.60
N VAL A 388 14.60 -2.37 11.36
CA VAL A 388 15.84 -2.40 10.57
C VAL A 388 15.58 -1.99 9.11
N SER A 389 14.51 -2.47 8.51
CA SER A 389 14.09 -2.12 7.13
C SER A 389 13.89 -0.62 6.95
N ASN A 390 13.24 0.04 7.92
CA ASN A 390 12.98 1.50 7.85
C ASN A 390 14.24 2.37 8.02
N LEU A 391 15.35 1.80 8.47
CA LEU A 391 16.63 2.47 8.52
C LEU A 391 17.44 2.39 7.22
N ARG A 392 16.88 1.71 6.21
CA ARG A 392 17.43 1.62 4.84
C ARG A 392 18.91 1.19 4.78
N PRO A 393 19.31 0.07 5.40
CA PRO A 393 20.70 -0.38 5.36
C PRO A 393 21.16 -0.71 3.93
N ARG A 394 22.45 -0.49 3.67
CA ARG A 394 23.07 -0.97 2.44
C ARG A 394 23.07 -2.50 2.35
N GLN A 395 23.21 -3.17 3.49
CA GLN A 395 23.20 -4.62 3.62
C GLN A 395 21.83 -5.20 3.33
N GLU A 396 21.79 -6.46 2.90
CA GLU A 396 20.55 -7.23 2.79
C GLU A 396 20.04 -7.59 4.20
N ILE A 397 18.73 -7.60 4.38
CA ILE A 397 18.10 -7.96 5.65
C ILE A 397 17.49 -9.34 5.50
N LEU A 398 17.98 -10.31 6.28
CA LEU A 398 17.41 -11.64 6.36
C LEU A 398 16.39 -11.68 7.49
N GLY A 399 15.10 -11.63 7.13
CA GLY A 399 14.01 -11.67 8.10
C GLY A 399 13.64 -13.12 8.42
N VAL A 400 14.08 -13.64 9.57
CA VAL A 400 13.92 -15.06 9.94
C VAL A 400 12.73 -15.23 10.87
N THR A 401 11.78 -16.12 10.52
CA THR A 401 10.58 -16.35 11.33
C THR A 401 10.04 -17.77 11.18
N PRO A 402 9.51 -18.39 12.27
CA PRO A 402 8.76 -19.63 12.18
C PRO A 402 7.31 -19.44 11.72
N ASN A 403 6.81 -18.19 11.71
CA ASN A 403 5.41 -17.88 11.46
C ASN A 403 5.15 -17.59 9.97
N GLU A 404 4.32 -18.40 9.32
CA GLU A 404 3.95 -18.28 7.90
C GLU A 404 3.33 -16.90 7.53
N ARG A 405 2.47 -16.36 8.41
CA ARG A 405 1.84 -15.07 8.16
C ARG A 405 2.86 -13.94 8.22
N THR A 406 3.75 -14.00 9.21
CA THR A 406 4.85 -13.02 9.35
C THR A 406 5.81 -13.13 8.17
N LEU A 407 6.12 -14.33 7.71
CA LEU A 407 6.95 -14.59 6.54
C LEU A 407 6.41 -13.84 5.32
N ARG A 408 5.11 -13.99 5.02
CA ARG A 408 4.47 -13.29 3.90
C ARG A 408 4.38 -11.78 4.11
N ARG A 409 4.13 -11.31 5.33
CA ARG A 409 4.09 -9.88 5.64
C ARG A 409 5.43 -9.19 5.44
N MET A 410 6.53 -9.89 5.72
CA MET A 410 7.87 -9.34 5.49
C MET A 410 8.19 -9.15 4.00
N SER A 411 7.41 -9.73 3.07
CA SER A 411 7.61 -9.54 1.63
C SER A 411 7.38 -8.08 1.17
N ILE A 412 6.66 -7.26 1.92
CA ILE A 412 6.49 -5.83 1.59
C ILE A 412 7.56 -4.93 2.22
N TYR A 413 8.36 -5.44 3.16
CA TYR A 413 9.36 -4.63 3.85
C TYR A 413 10.58 -4.41 2.95
N TRP A 414 10.98 -3.16 2.83
CA TRP A 414 12.11 -2.75 2.02
C TRP A 414 13.40 -3.49 2.41
N GLY A 415 14.13 -4.02 1.42
CA GLY A 415 15.41 -4.69 1.60
C GLY A 415 15.36 -6.04 2.33
N VAL A 416 14.17 -6.53 2.68
CA VAL A 416 14.00 -7.77 3.44
C VAL A 416 13.85 -8.98 2.51
N ARG A 417 14.60 -10.04 2.83
CA ARG A 417 14.40 -11.39 2.32
C ARG A 417 13.80 -12.24 3.45
N PRO A 418 12.51 -12.61 3.36
CA PRO A 418 11.87 -13.46 4.34
C PRO A 418 12.38 -14.90 4.27
N ILE A 419 12.70 -15.49 5.42
CA ILE A 419 13.21 -16.85 5.53
C ILE A 419 12.41 -17.60 6.59
N LYS A 420 11.89 -18.77 6.22
CA LYS A 420 11.22 -19.68 7.15
C LYS A 420 12.24 -20.39 8.03
N SER A 421 12.04 -20.35 9.35
CA SER A 421 12.81 -21.13 10.32
C SER A 421 11.94 -22.18 11.01
N LEU A 422 12.58 -23.03 11.77
CA LEU A 422 11.93 -23.81 12.83
C LEU A 422 11.64 -22.91 14.04
N GLU A 423 10.84 -23.40 14.96
CA GLU A 423 10.72 -22.82 16.29
C GLU A 423 11.96 -23.19 17.12
N PHE A 424 12.48 -22.24 17.87
CA PHE A 424 13.62 -22.42 18.76
C PHE A 424 13.25 -22.04 20.18
N ASP A 425 13.72 -22.80 21.14
CA ASP A 425 13.34 -22.63 22.56
C ASP A 425 14.24 -21.64 23.30
N THR A 426 15.49 -21.53 22.90
CA THR A 426 16.45 -20.64 23.56
C THR A 426 16.93 -19.50 22.66
N THR A 427 17.37 -18.43 23.28
CA THR A 427 17.96 -17.28 22.56
C THR A 427 19.20 -17.67 21.77
N GLU A 428 20.00 -18.57 22.32
CA GLU A 428 21.23 -19.01 21.65
C GLU A 428 20.89 -19.84 20.40
N ASP A 429 19.91 -20.74 20.50
CA ASP A 429 19.44 -21.52 19.36
C ASP A 429 18.79 -20.64 18.28
N ILE A 430 18.06 -19.59 18.68
CA ILE A 430 17.51 -18.60 17.75
C ILE A 430 18.64 -17.92 16.95
N CYS A 431 19.70 -17.46 17.63
CA CYS A 431 20.80 -16.78 16.99
C CYS A 431 21.63 -17.70 16.11
N ASN A 432 22.04 -18.84 16.64
CA ASN A 432 22.88 -19.80 15.93
C ASN A 432 22.12 -20.43 14.76
N GLY A 433 20.87 -20.88 14.98
CA GLY A 433 20.04 -21.44 13.93
C GLY A 433 19.69 -20.44 12.80
N ALA A 434 19.59 -19.15 13.12
CA ALA A 434 19.40 -18.13 12.08
C ALA A 434 20.65 -17.94 11.20
N VAL A 435 21.86 -18.02 11.78
CA VAL A 435 23.13 -18.00 11.02
C VAL A 435 23.29 -19.27 10.20
N GLU A 436 23.10 -20.43 10.80
CA GLU A 436 23.14 -21.72 10.09
C GLU A 436 22.19 -21.75 8.91
N LEU A 437 20.96 -21.23 9.09
CA LEU A 437 19.99 -21.16 8.02
C LEU A 437 20.46 -20.25 6.88
N ALA A 438 21.13 -19.12 7.20
CA ALA A 438 21.73 -18.24 6.21
C ALA A 438 22.87 -18.92 5.42
N VAL A 439 23.67 -19.77 6.07
CA VAL A 439 24.71 -20.60 5.45
C VAL A 439 24.08 -21.64 4.54
N VAL A 440 23.12 -22.42 5.05
CA VAL A 440 22.43 -23.49 4.28
C VAL A 440 21.75 -22.92 3.04
N LYS A 441 21.22 -21.70 3.13
CA LYS A 441 20.60 -20.99 2.00
C LYS A 441 21.62 -20.26 1.11
N GLN A 442 22.91 -20.35 1.39
CA GLN A 442 24.00 -19.73 0.63
C GLN A 442 23.90 -18.18 0.55
N TYR A 443 23.37 -17.55 1.59
CA TYR A 443 23.33 -16.09 1.69
C TYR A 443 24.61 -15.54 2.33
N VAL A 444 25.32 -16.36 3.08
CA VAL A 444 26.59 -16.07 3.71
C VAL A 444 27.55 -17.26 3.56
N GLU A 445 28.85 -16.99 3.59
CA GLU A 445 29.93 -17.97 3.46
C GLU A 445 30.86 -17.88 4.68
N PRO A 446 31.67 -18.94 4.97
CA PRO A 446 32.68 -18.89 6.01
C PRO A 446 33.61 -17.67 5.86
N GLY A 447 33.81 -16.94 6.96
CA GLY A 447 34.56 -15.69 6.98
C GLY A 447 33.72 -14.42 6.84
N ASP A 448 32.46 -14.50 6.39
CA ASP A 448 31.57 -13.35 6.33
C ASP A 448 31.23 -12.84 7.75
N ILE A 449 31.18 -11.51 7.90
CA ILE A 449 30.67 -10.86 9.13
C ILE A 449 29.15 -10.66 8.95
N VAL A 450 28.39 -11.02 9.98
CA VAL A 450 26.95 -10.81 10.05
C VAL A 450 26.58 -10.07 11.33
N VAL A 451 25.56 -9.22 11.25
CA VAL A 451 24.98 -8.55 12.43
C VAL A 451 23.61 -9.13 12.70
N LEU A 452 23.41 -9.67 13.89
CA LEU A 452 22.13 -10.19 14.35
C LEU A 452 21.46 -9.16 15.26
N THR A 453 20.15 -8.97 15.10
CA THR A 453 19.37 -8.18 16.04
C THR A 453 18.04 -8.86 16.30
N ALA A 454 17.67 -8.98 17.57
CA ALA A 454 16.48 -9.71 18.01
C ALA A 454 15.84 -9.08 19.24
N GLY A 455 14.59 -9.45 19.48
CA GLY A 455 13.93 -9.23 20.77
C GLY A 455 14.03 -10.49 21.64
N ILE A 456 14.75 -10.38 22.74
CA ILE A 456 14.93 -11.48 23.69
C ILE A 456 13.92 -11.29 24.83
N PRO A 457 13.11 -12.31 25.20
CA PRO A 457 12.31 -12.29 26.41
C PRO A 457 13.18 -12.09 27.64
N SER A 458 12.89 -11.07 28.45
CA SER A 458 13.54 -10.92 29.75
C SER A 458 12.62 -11.45 30.84
N PRO A 459 13.10 -12.31 31.74
CA PRO A 459 12.27 -12.90 32.81
C PRO A 459 11.66 -11.86 33.77
N ASN A 460 12.24 -10.68 33.84
CA ASN A 460 11.79 -9.58 34.70
C ASN A 460 10.99 -8.49 33.99
N VAL A 461 10.61 -8.68 32.73
CA VAL A 461 9.82 -7.72 31.96
C VAL A 461 8.43 -8.27 31.73
N LYS A 462 7.39 -7.47 32.05
CA LYS A 462 5.98 -7.84 31.81
C LYS A 462 5.80 -8.30 30.36
N LYS A 463 5.02 -9.38 30.15
CA LYS A 463 4.70 -9.97 28.85
C LYS A 463 4.19 -8.98 27.78
N GLU A 464 3.64 -7.83 28.21
CA GLU A 464 3.17 -6.75 27.33
C GLU A 464 4.28 -6.05 26.52
N ARG A 465 5.57 -6.30 26.85
CA ARG A 465 6.73 -5.80 26.11
C ARG A 465 7.46 -6.86 25.28
N SER A 466 6.84 -8.02 25.06
CA SER A 466 7.36 -9.02 24.10
C SER A 466 7.29 -8.44 22.69
N GLY A 467 8.43 -8.38 22.00
CA GLY A 467 8.53 -7.80 20.64
C GLY A 467 9.42 -6.55 20.55
N VAL A 468 10.01 -6.13 21.65
CA VAL A 468 11.02 -5.07 21.68
C VAL A 468 12.38 -5.65 21.27
N SER A 469 12.98 -5.13 20.20
CA SER A 469 14.37 -5.46 19.82
C SER A 469 15.31 -4.90 20.90
N ASN A 470 15.97 -5.76 21.64
CA ASN A 470 16.81 -5.38 22.80
C ASN A 470 18.20 -6.02 22.77
N MET A 471 18.57 -6.73 21.71
CA MET A 471 19.85 -7.39 21.54
C MET A 471 20.43 -7.14 20.16
N MET A 472 21.74 -6.89 20.13
CA MET A 472 22.59 -6.92 18.93
C MET A 472 23.77 -7.85 19.19
N ARG A 473 24.09 -8.70 18.21
CA ARG A 473 25.27 -9.59 18.23
C ARG A 473 25.97 -9.47 16.88
N ILE A 474 27.30 -9.45 16.91
CA ILE A 474 28.13 -9.54 15.70
C ILE A 474 28.76 -10.94 15.71
N ALA A 475 28.76 -11.62 14.58
CA ALA A 475 29.37 -12.92 14.43
C ALA A 475 30.15 -13.00 13.12
N THR A 476 31.24 -13.76 13.14
CA THR A 476 31.90 -14.22 11.91
C THR A 476 31.40 -15.63 11.63
N VAL A 477 30.99 -15.88 10.40
CA VAL A 477 30.49 -17.21 9.96
C VAL A 477 31.67 -18.20 9.95
N GLU A 478 31.50 -19.36 10.57
CA GLU A 478 32.49 -20.42 10.62
C GLU A 478 32.39 -21.37 9.45
#